data_16ab8aed29180d27067988674e901ba0
#
_entry.id   16ab8aed29180d27067988674e901ba0
#
_cell.length_a   1.000
_cell.length_b   1.000
_cell.length_c   1.000
_cell.angle_alpha   90.00
_cell.angle_beta   90.00
_cell.angle_gamma   90.00
#
_symmetry.space_group_name_H-M   'P 1'
#
loop_
_entity.id
_entity.type
_entity.pdbx_description
1 polymer ?
#
loop_
_entity_poly.entity_id
_entity_poly.type
_entity_poly.pdbx_seq_one_letter_code
_entity_poly.pdbx_strand_id
1 'polypeptide(L)'
;MFRFYGGVTELLIPDNLLAGVTDANRYTPTINATYAEMAAHYQTAVLPARPRKPKDKAKAEVAVQVVERWILARLRHHTFFSLPELNQAIAELLPDLNGRHFQGQTVSRRDLYEQLDAPALRPLPDTAYEYAEWRKAKPGIDYHISVNKRFYSCLLYT
;
A
#
# COMPACT_ATOMS: atom_id res chain seq x y z
N MET A 1 -2.90 2.29 4.42
CA MET A 1 -3.79 2.60 3.28
C MET A 1 -5.25 2.31 3.64
N PHE A 2 -5.74 1.09 3.77
CA PHE A 2 -7.15 0.76 4.01
C PHE A 2 -7.76 1.45 5.24
N ARG A 3 -7.05 1.53 6.38
CA ARG A 3 -7.50 2.28 7.55
C ARG A 3 -7.69 3.78 7.29
N PHE A 4 -6.85 4.37 6.43
CA PHE A 4 -6.95 5.77 6.06
C PHE A 4 -8.22 6.05 5.25
N TYR A 5 -8.56 5.15 4.33
CA TYR A 5 -9.78 5.23 3.52
C TYR A 5 -11.02 4.66 4.23
N GLY A 6 -10.88 4.07 5.40
CA GLY A 6 -12.02 3.51 6.14
C GLY A 6 -12.60 2.23 5.54
N GLY A 7 -11.94 1.59 4.56
CA GLY A 7 -12.44 0.37 3.93
C GLY A 7 -11.46 -0.26 2.96
N VAL A 8 -11.86 -1.36 2.36
CA VAL A 8 -11.07 -2.18 1.44
C VAL A 8 -11.58 -2.03 0.02
N THR A 9 -10.68 -1.69 -0.91
CA THR A 9 -10.98 -1.65 -2.34
C THR A 9 -11.14 -3.06 -2.91
N GLU A 10 -12.00 -3.23 -3.89
CA GLU A 10 -12.17 -4.51 -4.59
C GLU A 10 -10.89 -4.92 -5.34
N LEU A 11 -10.16 -3.95 -5.90
CA LEU A 11 -9.00 -4.17 -6.74
C LEU A 11 -7.82 -3.31 -6.30
N LEU A 12 -6.63 -3.91 -6.26
CA LEU A 12 -5.34 -3.24 -6.12
C LEU A 12 -4.57 -3.31 -7.44
N ILE A 13 -4.09 -2.17 -7.90
CA ILE A 13 -3.26 -2.08 -9.11
C ILE A 13 -1.86 -1.61 -8.70
N PRO A 14 -0.97 -2.51 -8.25
CA PRO A 14 0.38 -2.15 -7.90
C PRO A 14 1.22 -1.84 -9.14
N ASP A 15 2.29 -1.08 -8.94
CA ASP A 15 3.36 -0.98 -9.94
C ASP A 15 4.13 -2.30 -10.05
N ASN A 16 4.81 -2.49 -11.19
CA ASN A 16 5.70 -3.63 -11.43
C ASN A 16 7.00 -3.53 -10.60
N LEU A 17 6.91 -3.09 -9.36
CA LEU A 17 8.01 -3.12 -8.39
C LEU A 17 8.14 -4.54 -7.83
N LEU A 18 9.38 -4.99 -7.58
CA LEU A 18 9.67 -6.31 -7.00
C LEU A 18 8.92 -6.57 -5.68
N ALA A 19 8.59 -5.53 -4.93
CA ALA A 19 7.78 -5.63 -3.72
C ALA A 19 6.34 -6.11 -3.97
N GLY A 20 5.78 -5.85 -5.16
CA GLY A 20 4.42 -6.27 -5.52
C GLY A 20 4.38 -7.37 -6.56
N VAL A 21 5.34 -7.37 -7.51
CA VAL A 21 5.39 -8.29 -8.65
C VAL A 21 6.80 -8.84 -8.79
N THR A 22 6.98 -10.14 -8.62
CA THR A 22 8.29 -10.80 -8.71
C THR A 22 8.73 -10.98 -10.17
N ASP A 23 7.78 -11.25 -11.06
CA ASP A 23 8.00 -11.35 -12.51
C ASP A 23 6.90 -10.58 -13.25
N ALA A 24 7.29 -9.53 -13.96
CA ALA A 24 6.39 -8.67 -14.74
C ALA A 24 6.13 -9.26 -16.13
N ASN A 25 5.58 -10.45 -16.20
CA ASN A 25 5.16 -11.06 -17.46
C ASN A 25 3.84 -10.43 -17.93
N ARG A 26 3.69 -10.26 -19.27
CA ARG A 26 2.50 -9.65 -19.86
C ARG A 26 1.23 -10.49 -19.67
N TYR A 27 1.36 -11.80 -19.63
CA TYR A 27 0.24 -12.74 -19.59
C TYR A 27 0.00 -13.34 -18.21
N THR A 28 1.06 -13.63 -17.46
CA THR A 28 1.00 -14.26 -16.14
C THR A 28 2.01 -13.61 -15.21
N PRO A 29 1.72 -12.39 -14.69
CA PRO A 29 2.61 -11.74 -13.74
C PRO A 29 2.63 -12.54 -12.43
N THR A 30 3.83 -12.82 -11.91
CA THR A 30 4.00 -13.48 -10.62
C THR A 30 3.94 -12.44 -9.51
N ILE A 31 2.89 -12.47 -8.70
CA ILE A 31 2.73 -11.59 -7.55
C ILE A 31 3.65 -12.07 -6.42
N ASN A 32 4.27 -11.13 -5.71
CA ASN A 32 5.03 -11.44 -4.51
C ASN A 32 4.14 -12.16 -3.49
N ALA A 33 4.63 -13.27 -2.92
CA ALA A 33 3.85 -14.13 -2.03
C ALA A 33 3.28 -13.37 -0.82
N THR A 34 4.09 -12.54 -0.17
CA THR A 34 3.65 -11.74 0.98
C THR A 34 2.59 -10.71 0.58
N TYR A 35 2.71 -10.13 -0.62
CA TYR A 35 1.70 -9.21 -1.14
C TYR A 35 0.39 -9.94 -1.46
N ALA A 36 0.47 -11.16 -1.99
CA ALA A 36 -0.69 -12.00 -2.25
C ALA A 36 -1.39 -12.43 -0.95
N GLU A 37 -0.63 -12.78 0.09
CA GLU A 37 -1.19 -13.09 1.43
C GLU A 37 -1.92 -11.89 2.03
N MET A 38 -1.33 -10.70 1.95
CA MET A 38 -1.97 -9.46 2.39
C MET A 38 -3.26 -9.21 1.61
N ALA A 39 -3.26 -9.39 0.31
CA ALA A 39 -4.44 -9.22 -0.53
C ALA A 39 -5.53 -10.25 -0.19
N ALA A 40 -5.15 -11.50 0.06
CA ALA A 40 -6.07 -12.56 0.50
C ALA A 40 -6.69 -12.25 1.87
N HIS A 41 -5.90 -11.76 2.84
CA HIS A 41 -6.40 -11.35 4.16
C HIS A 41 -7.47 -10.27 4.05
N TYR A 42 -7.25 -9.27 3.20
CA TYR A 42 -8.23 -8.20 2.95
C TYR A 42 -9.28 -8.57 1.89
N GLN A 43 -9.22 -9.77 1.34
CA GLN A 43 -10.12 -10.25 0.28
C GLN A 43 -10.16 -9.32 -0.94
N THR A 44 -9.05 -8.69 -1.30
CA THR A 44 -8.92 -7.80 -2.45
C THR A 44 -8.18 -8.50 -3.58
N ALA A 45 -8.57 -8.25 -4.81
CA ALA A 45 -7.87 -8.77 -5.97
C ALA A 45 -6.64 -7.92 -6.31
N VAL A 46 -5.59 -8.54 -6.84
CA VAL A 46 -4.38 -7.85 -7.29
C VAL A 46 -4.28 -7.97 -8.81
N LEU A 47 -4.28 -6.84 -9.49
CA LEU A 47 -4.07 -6.77 -10.93
C LEU A 47 -2.85 -5.88 -11.21
N PRO A 48 -1.66 -6.44 -11.44
CA PRO A 48 -0.48 -5.65 -11.77
C PRO A 48 -0.68 -4.78 -13.01
N ALA A 49 -0.15 -3.56 -12.98
CA ALA A 49 -0.18 -2.68 -14.14
C ALA A 49 0.54 -3.32 -15.32
N ARG A 50 0.02 -3.10 -16.53
CA ARG A 50 0.61 -3.67 -17.75
C ARG A 50 2.01 -3.10 -18.00
N PRO A 51 3.02 -3.95 -18.29
CA PRO A 51 4.35 -3.47 -18.61
C PRO A 51 4.33 -2.51 -19.81
N ARG A 52 5.11 -1.45 -19.73
CA ARG A 52 5.28 -0.45 -20.81
C ARG A 52 3.98 0.26 -21.26
N LYS A 53 2.99 0.37 -20.36
CA LYS A 53 1.75 1.12 -20.59
C LYS A 53 1.62 2.30 -19.63
N PRO A 54 2.34 3.41 -19.82
CA PRO A 54 2.33 4.55 -18.90
C PRO A 54 0.95 5.17 -18.71
N LYS A 55 0.08 5.09 -19.72
CA LYS A 55 -1.29 5.60 -19.64
C LYS A 55 -2.14 4.94 -18.55
N ASP A 56 -1.82 3.71 -18.14
CA ASP A 56 -2.56 3.01 -17.08
C ASP A 56 -2.38 3.70 -15.72
N LYS A 57 -1.35 4.55 -15.57
CA LYS A 57 -1.00 5.26 -14.33
C LYS A 57 -0.99 6.78 -14.42
N ALA A 58 -1.37 7.35 -15.55
CA ALA A 58 -1.31 8.79 -15.75
C ALA A 58 -2.02 9.59 -14.63
N LYS A 59 -3.13 9.08 -14.08
CA LYS A 59 -3.83 9.71 -12.96
C LYS A 59 -3.02 9.69 -11.66
N ALA A 60 -2.31 8.59 -11.38
CA ALA A 60 -1.45 8.48 -10.19
C ALA A 60 -0.24 9.42 -10.29
N GLU A 61 0.39 9.51 -11.46
CA GLU A 61 1.52 10.42 -11.71
C GLU A 61 1.10 11.89 -11.55
N VAL A 62 -0.05 12.26 -12.10
CA VAL A 62 -0.61 13.61 -11.91
C VAL A 62 -0.91 13.87 -10.43
N ALA A 63 -1.44 12.89 -9.70
CA ALA A 63 -1.71 13.03 -8.26
C ALA A 63 -0.43 13.28 -7.46
N VAL A 64 0.67 12.57 -7.78
CA VAL A 64 1.99 12.81 -7.16
C VAL A 64 2.44 14.25 -7.39
N GLN A 65 2.38 14.75 -8.62
CA GLN A 65 2.75 16.14 -8.94
C GLN A 65 1.88 17.17 -8.19
N VAL A 66 0.60 16.88 -8.00
CA VAL A 66 -0.30 17.75 -7.23
C VAL A 66 0.13 17.79 -5.76
N VAL A 67 0.44 16.64 -5.16
CA VAL A 67 0.94 16.54 -3.78
C VAL A 67 2.27 17.28 -3.61
N GLU A 68 3.20 17.10 -4.53
CA GLU A 68 4.49 17.80 -4.53
C GLU A 68 4.31 19.32 -4.52
N ARG A 69 3.47 19.86 -5.40
CA ARG A 69 3.23 21.30 -5.52
C ARG A 69 2.46 21.89 -4.34
N TRP A 70 1.53 21.14 -3.76
CA TRP A 70 0.61 21.66 -2.74
C TRP A 70 1.01 21.34 -1.31
N ILE A 71 1.66 20.22 -1.08
CA ILE A 71 2.10 19.81 0.25
C ILE A 71 3.60 20.02 0.39
N LEU A 72 4.42 19.34 -0.42
CA LEU A 72 5.87 19.39 -0.25
C LEU A 72 6.44 20.80 -0.50
N ALA A 73 5.91 21.52 -1.48
CA ALA A 73 6.36 22.91 -1.73
C ALA A 73 6.06 23.86 -0.56
N ARG A 74 4.99 23.64 0.19
CA ARG A 74 4.69 24.42 1.42
C ARG A 74 5.63 24.06 2.57
N LEU A 75 6.05 22.81 2.65
CA LEU A 75 6.92 22.30 3.72
C LEU A 75 8.42 22.51 3.43
N ARG A 76 8.79 23.01 2.25
CA ARG A 76 10.18 23.10 1.78
C ARG A 76 11.16 23.90 2.70
N HIS A 77 10.63 24.80 3.53
CA HIS A 77 11.44 25.60 4.45
C HIS A 77 11.37 25.10 5.89
N HIS A 78 10.64 24.01 6.15
CA HIS A 78 10.56 23.38 7.46
C HIS A 78 11.62 22.29 7.57
N THR A 79 12.27 22.22 8.72
CA THR A 79 13.18 21.14 9.06
C THR A 79 12.47 20.19 9.99
N PHE A 80 12.40 18.91 9.63
CA PHE A 80 11.78 17.87 10.44
C PHE A 80 12.85 16.95 11.02
N PHE A 81 12.71 16.63 12.29
CA PHE A 81 13.67 15.75 13.01
C PHE A 81 13.15 14.31 13.13
N SER A 82 11.90 14.07 12.75
CA SER A 82 11.30 12.73 12.77
C SER A 82 10.26 12.53 11.67
N LEU A 83 10.06 11.27 11.25
CA LEU A 83 8.97 10.92 10.32
C LEU A 83 7.56 11.19 10.88
N PRO A 84 7.27 10.93 12.17
CA PRO A 84 5.98 11.31 12.74
C PRO A 84 5.67 12.79 12.63
N GLU A 85 6.64 13.67 12.89
CA GLU A 85 6.49 15.12 12.77
C GLU A 85 6.16 15.54 11.32
N LEU A 86 6.91 14.99 10.35
CA LEU A 86 6.63 15.22 8.93
C LEU A 86 5.22 14.72 8.54
N ASN A 87 4.85 13.54 8.98
CA ASN A 87 3.54 12.96 8.69
C ASN A 87 2.40 13.78 9.29
N GLN A 88 2.59 14.35 10.48
CA GLN A 88 1.62 15.24 11.08
C GLN A 88 1.44 16.51 10.26
N ALA A 89 2.53 17.17 9.86
CA ALA A 89 2.46 18.35 9.00
C ALA A 89 1.77 18.07 7.66
N ILE A 90 2.02 16.92 7.06
CA ILE A 90 1.31 16.47 5.86
C ILE A 90 -0.19 16.28 6.15
N ALA A 91 -0.53 15.64 7.25
CA ALA A 91 -1.92 15.37 7.63
C ALA A 91 -2.73 16.67 7.85
N GLU A 92 -2.10 17.74 8.34
CA GLU A 92 -2.72 19.05 8.52
C GLU A 92 -3.02 19.75 7.17
N LEU A 93 -2.20 19.50 6.13
CA LEU A 93 -2.38 20.10 4.79
C LEU A 93 -3.31 19.29 3.88
N LEU A 94 -3.51 18.00 4.15
CA LEU A 94 -4.35 17.13 3.33
C LEU A 94 -5.81 17.56 3.22
N PRO A 95 -6.50 18.04 4.29
CA PRO A 95 -7.88 18.50 4.20
C PRO A 95 -8.04 19.68 3.24
N ASP A 96 -7.11 20.64 3.26
CA ASP A 96 -7.11 21.78 2.32
C ASP A 96 -6.97 21.28 0.87
N LEU A 97 -6.02 20.38 0.59
CA LEU A 97 -5.83 19.82 -0.73
C LEU A 97 -7.06 19.06 -1.23
N ASN A 98 -7.65 18.23 -0.37
CA ASN A 98 -8.79 17.37 -0.73
C ASN A 98 -10.12 18.15 -0.82
N GLY A 99 -10.25 19.25 -0.08
CA GLY A 99 -11.43 20.12 -0.13
C GLY A 99 -11.44 21.13 -1.28
N ARG A 100 -10.34 21.23 -2.04
CA ARG A 100 -10.29 22.17 -3.18
C ARG A 100 -11.08 21.66 -4.36
N HIS A 101 -11.90 22.53 -4.91
CA HIS A 101 -12.64 22.25 -6.14
C HIS A 101 -11.69 22.07 -7.33
N PHE A 102 -12.05 21.19 -8.25
CA PHE A 102 -11.37 21.10 -9.54
C PHE A 102 -11.62 22.36 -10.36
N GLN A 103 -10.67 22.69 -11.21
CA GLN A 103 -10.79 23.87 -12.08
C GLN A 103 -12.06 23.79 -12.93
N GLY A 104 -12.91 24.81 -12.84
CA GLY A 104 -14.17 24.89 -13.58
C GLY A 104 -15.28 23.93 -13.08
N GLN A 105 -15.13 23.36 -11.89
CA GLN A 105 -16.11 22.46 -11.28
C GLN A 105 -16.46 22.91 -9.86
N THR A 106 -17.63 22.48 -9.38
CA THR A 106 -18.10 22.76 -8.01
C THR A 106 -17.83 21.59 -7.05
N VAL A 107 -17.13 20.56 -7.51
CA VAL A 107 -16.82 19.35 -6.74
C VAL A 107 -15.34 19.30 -6.38
N SER A 108 -15.04 18.80 -5.20
CA SER A 108 -13.70 18.54 -4.69
C SER A 108 -13.35 17.06 -4.75
N ARG A 109 -12.08 16.71 -4.44
CA ARG A 109 -11.67 15.30 -4.30
C ARG A 109 -12.42 14.61 -3.18
N ARG A 110 -12.66 15.34 -2.08
CA ARG A 110 -13.41 14.82 -0.93
C ARG A 110 -14.85 14.50 -1.33
N ASP A 111 -15.52 15.39 -2.05
CA ASP A 111 -16.90 15.17 -2.49
C ASP A 111 -17.01 13.95 -3.39
N LEU A 112 -16.08 13.78 -4.35
CA LEU A 112 -16.06 12.60 -5.20
C LEU A 112 -15.77 11.32 -4.43
N TYR A 113 -14.86 11.37 -3.49
CA TYR A 113 -14.58 10.22 -2.62
C TYR A 113 -15.81 9.81 -1.82
N GLU A 114 -16.48 10.75 -1.15
CA GLU A 114 -17.64 10.47 -0.33
C GLU A 114 -18.85 9.99 -1.13
N GLN A 115 -19.01 10.49 -2.36
CA GLN A 115 -20.14 10.13 -3.24
C GLN A 115 -19.94 8.83 -4.02
N LEU A 116 -18.70 8.56 -4.46
CA LEU A 116 -18.42 7.46 -5.40
C LEU A 116 -17.58 6.34 -4.77
N ASP A 117 -16.48 6.70 -4.12
CA ASP A 117 -15.51 5.70 -3.69
C ASP A 117 -15.88 5.09 -2.32
N ALA A 118 -16.22 5.92 -1.34
CA ALA A 118 -16.51 5.44 0.01
C ALA A 118 -17.66 4.41 0.06
N PRO A 119 -18.78 4.58 -0.66
CA PRO A 119 -19.85 3.59 -0.70
C PRO A 119 -19.45 2.26 -1.36
N ALA A 120 -18.44 2.27 -2.24
CA ALA A 120 -17.94 1.09 -2.93
C ALA A 120 -16.89 0.31 -2.11
N LEU A 121 -16.40 0.88 -1.00
CA LEU A 121 -15.45 0.19 -0.14
C LEU A 121 -16.15 -0.90 0.68
N ARG A 122 -15.47 -2.04 0.80
CA ARG A 122 -15.88 -3.10 1.71
C ARG A 122 -15.40 -2.83 3.13
N PRO A 123 -16.09 -3.35 4.16
CA PRO A 123 -15.68 -3.16 5.54
C PRO A 123 -14.27 -3.72 5.78
N LEU A 124 -13.56 -3.10 6.72
CA LEU A 124 -12.27 -3.61 7.19
C LEU A 124 -12.47 -4.92 7.96
N PRO A 125 -11.56 -5.89 7.85
CA PRO A 125 -11.56 -7.04 8.73
C PRO A 125 -11.27 -6.62 10.18
N ASP A 126 -11.75 -7.42 11.15
CA ASP A 126 -11.59 -7.17 12.58
C ASP A 126 -10.10 -7.09 12.98
N THR A 127 -9.27 -7.88 12.33
CA THR A 127 -7.83 -7.93 12.56
C THR A 127 -7.05 -7.29 11.41
N ALA A 128 -6.01 -6.53 11.75
CA ALA A 128 -5.09 -6.01 10.73
C ALA A 128 -4.20 -7.15 10.21
N TYR A 129 -3.82 -7.07 8.93
CA TYR A 129 -2.79 -7.97 8.41
C TYR A 129 -1.47 -7.73 9.14
N GLU A 130 -0.88 -8.81 9.62
CA GLU A 130 0.43 -8.82 10.23
C GLU A 130 1.46 -9.33 9.21
N TYR A 131 2.46 -8.50 8.95
CA TYR A 131 3.52 -8.85 8.01
C TYR A 131 4.37 -10.00 8.55
N ALA A 132 4.50 -11.07 7.78
CA ALA A 132 5.35 -12.21 8.10
C ALA A 132 6.26 -12.57 6.92
N GLU A 133 7.50 -12.91 7.23
CA GLU A 133 8.42 -13.50 6.26
C GLU A 133 8.48 -15.03 6.46
N TRP A 134 8.06 -15.76 5.43
CA TRP A 134 8.16 -17.21 5.42
C TRP A 134 9.53 -17.65 4.95
N ARG A 135 10.22 -18.43 5.78
CA ARG A 135 11.53 -19.00 5.44
C ARG A 135 11.48 -20.51 5.60
N LYS A 136 12.00 -21.22 4.60
CA LYS A 136 12.23 -22.67 4.72
C LYS A 136 13.54 -22.87 5.48
N ALA A 137 13.48 -23.65 6.55
CA ALA A 137 14.66 -24.04 7.31
C ALA A 137 14.68 -25.56 7.48
N LYS A 138 15.88 -26.16 7.46
CA LYS A 138 16.07 -27.58 7.73
C LYS A 138 16.56 -27.70 9.20
N PRO A 139 15.85 -28.47 10.05
CA PRO A 139 16.32 -28.75 11.41
C PRO A 139 17.68 -29.41 11.43
N GLY A 140 18.53 -29.05 12.35
CA GLY A 140 19.76 -29.76 12.67
C GLY A 140 19.50 -31.10 13.38
N ILE A 141 20.57 -31.85 13.65
CA ILE A 141 20.52 -33.12 14.41
C ILE A 141 20.00 -32.91 15.83
N ASP A 142 20.19 -31.70 16.35
CA ASP A 142 19.79 -31.22 17.68
C ASP A 142 18.35 -30.68 17.71
N TYR A 143 17.56 -30.92 16.66
CA TYR A 143 16.19 -30.41 16.51
C TYR A 143 16.04 -28.89 16.59
N HIS A 144 17.10 -28.13 16.32
CA HIS A 144 17.03 -26.69 16.25
C HIS A 144 17.10 -26.18 14.80
N ILE A 145 16.41 -25.07 14.55
CA ILE A 145 16.54 -24.28 13.31
C ILE A 145 17.24 -22.96 13.65
N SER A 146 18.13 -22.53 12.78
CA SER A 146 18.79 -21.23 12.91
C SER A 146 18.11 -20.20 12.01
N VAL A 147 17.62 -19.11 12.61
CA VAL A 147 17.07 -17.95 11.91
C VAL A 147 17.77 -16.70 12.43
N ASN A 148 18.41 -15.95 11.54
CA ASN A 148 19.15 -14.72 11.88
C ASN A 148 20.14 -14.90 13.03
N LYS A 149 20.91 -16.00 13.03
CA LYS A 149 21.87 -16.39 14.07
C LYS A 149 21.24 -16.68 15.45
N ARG A 150 19.94 -16.89 15.51
CA ARG A 150 19.23 -17.35 16.72
C ARG A 150 18.72 -18.77 16.49
N PHE A 151 18.79 -19.59 17.53
CA PHE A 151 18.34 -20.97 17.48
C PHE A 151 16.94 -21.08 18.09
N TYR A 152 16.05 -21.79 17.38
CA TYR A 152 14.69 -22.08 17.80
C TYR A 152 14.52 -23.58 17.84
N SER A 153 14.00 -24.11 18.94
CA SER A 153 13.71 -25.52 19.04
C SER A 153 12.52 -25.89 18.12
N CYS A 154 12.70 -26.93 17.35
CA CYS A 154 11.63 -27.49 16.52
C CYS A 154 11.04 -28.69 17.26
N LEU A 155 9.89 -28.51 17.93
CA LEU A 155 9.19 -29.60 18.58
C LEU A 155 8.53 -30.46 17.49
N LEU A 156 9.09 -31.64 17.26
CA LEU A 156 8.41 -32.70 16.53
C LEU A 156 7.44 -33.37 17.50
N TYR A 157 6.15 -33.06 17.37
CA TYR A 157 5.13 -33.90 17.99
C TYR A 157 4.99 -35.15 17.11
N THR A 158 5.43 -36.27 17.62
CA THR A 158 5.15 -37.60 17.07
C THR A 158 3.75 -38.05 17.53
#